data_f62b222b36c4fa1943970a4f935e5d68
#
_entry.id   f62b222b36c4fa1943970a4f935e5d68
#
_cell.length_a   1.000
_cell.length_b   1.000
_cell.length_c   1.000
_cell.angle_alpha   90.00
_cell.angle_beta   90.00
_cell.angle_gamma   90.00
#
_symmetry.space_group_name_H-M   'P 1'
#
loop_
_entity.id
_entity.type
_entity.pdbx_description
1 polymer ?
#
loop_
_entity_poly.entity_id
_entity_poly.type
_entity_poly.pdbx_seq_one_letter_code
_entity_poly.pdbx_strand_id
1 'polypeptide(L)'
;QDYRDERLRKLAALRELGIDPYPAHTERTHDCATVVIQYDELAGQEVSVAGRVLSIRSFGKLAFIKLQDASGEVQLYLQRDTMAELDAPRGILGMKQLKLLDTGDFVEATGTVLKTKTGEISVGVRELRLLTKALRPLPEKLENKEERFRRRYVDMNVNPAVRQRFYRRSVFWQATRDYLNQHGFTEVNVPVLEHTTGGADAN
;
A
#
# COMPACT_ATOMS: atom_id res chain seq x y z
N GLN A 1 -21.93 5.88 -8.31
CA GLN A 1 -21.70 5.69 -9.77
C GLN A 1 -20.67 6.67 -10.28
N ASP A 2 -20.73 7.92 -9.86
CA ASP A 2 -19.91 9.03 -10.32
C ASP A 2 -18.39 8.83 -10.08
N TYR A 3 -17.97 8.45 -8.88
CA TYR A 3 -16.53 8.27 -8.56
C TYR A 3 -15.85 7.16 -9.39
N ARG A 4 -16.55 6.07 -9.68
CA ARG A 4 -15.98 4.99 -10.48
C ARG A 4 -15.80 5.41 -11.93
N ASP A 5 -16.76 6.13 -12.49
CA ASP A 5 -16.72 6.59 -13.88
C ASP A 5 -15.63 7.64 -14.10
N GLU A 6 -15.39 8.52 -13.12
CA GLU A 6 -14.27 9.44 -13.16
C GLU A 6 -12.92 8.70 -13.11
N ARG A 7 -12.78 7.71 -12.24
CA ARG A 7 -11.54 6.92 -12.15
C ARG A 7 -11.28 6.08 -13.41
N LEU A 8 -12.33 5.60 -14.07
CA LEU A 8 -12.19 4.95 -15.37
C LEU A 8 -11.73 5.91 -16.45
N ARG A 9 -12.21 7.16 -16.44
CA ARG A 9 -11.71 8.21 -17.36
C ARG A 9 -10.22 8.52 -17.11
N LYS A 10 -9.81 8.63 -15.84
CA LYS A 10 -8.40 8.81 -15.48
C LYS A 10 -7.54 7.62 -15.89
N LEU A 11 -8.06 6.40 -15.74
CA LEU A 11 -7.40 5.18 -16.21
C LEU A 11 -7.19 5.21 -17.73
N ALA A 12 -8.21 5.60 -18.50
CA ALA A 12 -8.11 5.74 -19.94
C ALA A 12 -7.05 6.78 -20.32
N ALA A 13 -7.07 7.96 -19.67
CA ALA A 13 -6.09 9.01 -19.89
C ALA A 13 -4.64 8.57 -19.58
N LEU A 14 -4.42 7.75 -18.55
CA LEU A 14 -3.10 7.18 -18.27
C LEU A 14 -2.62 6.27 -19.41
N ARG A 15 -3.50 5.42 -19.93
CA ARG A 15 -3.20 4.52 -21.08
C ARG A 15 -2.93 5.32 -22.37
N GLU A 16 -3.68 6.38 -22.62
CA GLU A 16 -3.44 7.27 -23.74
C GLU A 16 -2.07 7.96 -23.69
N LEU A 17 -1.56 8.22 -22.47
CA LEU A 17 -0.20 8.72 -22.25
C LEU A 17 0.87 7.63 -22.40
N GLY A 18 0.50 6.37 -22.65
CA GLY A 18 1.42 5.24 -22.72
C GLY A 18 1.87 4.71 -21.35
N ILE A 19 1.20 5.11 -20.27
CA ILE A 19 1.50 4.62 -18.91
C ILE A 19 0.76 3.30 -18.68
N ASP A 20 1.49 2.26 -18.26
CA ASP A 20 0.88 1.04 -17.73
C ASP A 20 0.36 1.32 -16.31
N PRO A 21 -0.97 1.26 -16.09
CA PRO A 21 -1.55 1.51 -14.77
C PRO A 21 -1.46 0.32 -13.80
N TYR A 22 -0.88 -0.80 -14.23
CA TYR A 22 -0.75 -2.04 -13.46
C TYR A 22 0.56 -2.78 -13.75
N PRO A 23 1.73 -2.14 -13.60
CA PRO A 23 3.01 -2.79 -13.87
C PRO A 23 3.23 -3.98 -12.93
N ALA A 24 3.91 -5.02 -13.44
CA ALA A 24 4.13 -6.26 -12.70
C ALA A 24 5.24 -6.15 -11.64
N HIS A 25 6.06 -5.10 -11.68
CA HIS A 25 7.26 -4.97 -10.85
C HIS A 25 7.34 -3.63 -10.14
N THR A 26 7.96 -3.64 -8.96
CA THR A 26 8.34 -2.47 -8.17
C THR A 26 9.83 -2.58 -7.81
N GLU A 27 10.51 -1.43 -7.73
CA GLU A 27 11.92 -1.32 -7.36
C GLU A 27 12.08 -0.79 -5.92
N ARG A 28 11.11 -1.04 -5.06
CA ARG A 28 11.11 -0.62 -3.67
C ARG A 28 12.37 -1.13 -2.94
N THR A 29 13.11 -0.22 -2.33
CA THR A 29 14.29 -0.52 -1.50
C THR A 29 13.98 -0.54 -0.01
N HIS A 30 13.06 0.32 0.46
CA HIS A 30 12.72 0.50 1.87
C HIS A 30 11.21 0.46 2.07
N ASP A 31 10.77 0.04 3.26
CA ASP A 31 9.39 0.22 3.68
C ASP A 31 9.19 1.60 4.34
N CYS A 32 7.92 2.02 4.46
CA CYS A 32 7.58 3.36 4.95
C CYS A 32 8.06 3.61 6.38
N ALA A 33 7.93 2.62 7.27
CA ALA A 33 8.34 2.77 8.67
C ALA A 33 9.87 2.88 8.80
N THR A 34 10.63 2.12 8.02
CA THR A 34 12.10 2.16 8.04
C THR A 34 12.62 3.57 7.71
N VAL A 35 12.05 4.21 6.67
CA VAL A 35 12.44 5.58 6.30
C VAL A 35 12.23 6.57 7.46
N VAL A 36 11.15 6.40 8.22
CA VAL A 36 10.83 7.29 9.34
C VAL A 36 11.69 6.97 10.57
N ILE A 37 11.85 5.69 10.92
CA ILE A 37 12.54 5.26 12.14
C ILE A 37 14.05 5.46 12.00
N GLN A 38 14.62 5.17 10.83
CA GLN A 38 16.06 5.26 10.54
C GLN A 38 16.43 6.58 9.85
N TYR A 39 15.70 7.65 10.14
CA TYR A 39 15.93 8.96 9.50
C TYR A 39 17.38 9.42 9.63
N ASP A 40 17.98 9.31 10.79
CA ASP A 40 19.34 9.79 11.05
C ASP A 40 20.40 9.07 10.21
N GLU A 41 20.15 7.81 9.84
CA GLU A 41 21.02 7.01 8.99
C GLU A 41 20.74 7.26 7.49
N LEU A 42 19.48 7.49 7.14
CA LEU A 42 19.02 7.61 5.77
C LEU A 42 18.92 9.06 5.26
N ALA A 43 19.10 10.06 6.12
CA ALA A 43 19.03 11.47 5.74
C ALA A 43 19.98 11.77 4.58
N GLY A 44 19.45 12.35 3.50
CA GLY A 44 20.21 12.66 2.29
C GLY A 44 20.46 11.47 1.35
N GLN A 45 20.12 10.25 1.74
CA GLN A 45 20.24 9.08 0.87
C GLN A 45 19.03 8.94 -0.04
N GLU A 46 19.24 8.32 -1.20
CA GLU A 46 18.17 7.97 -2.13
C GLU A 46 17.53 6.66 -1.71
N VAL A 47 16.20 6.66 -1.63
CA VAL A 47 15.37 5.49 -1.33
C VAL A 47 14.23 5.38 -2.34
N SER A 48 13.73 4.16 -2.50
CA SER A 48 12.46 3.90 -3.21
C SER A 48 11.48 3.27 -2.23
N VAL A 49 10.30 3.89 -2.12
CA VAL A 49 9.19 3.43 -1.27
C VAL A 49 7.95 3.18 -2.12
N ALA A 50 7.16 2.18 -1.75
CA ALA A 50 5.93 1.85 -2.45
C ALA A 50 4.79 1.64 -1.46
N GLY A 51 3.59 2.14 -1.79
CA GLY A 51 2.45 2.00 -0.91
C GLY A 51 1.16 2.59 -1.47
N ARG A 52 0.15 2.59 -0.63
CA ARG A 52 -1.16 3.14 -0.95
C ARG A 52 -1.22 4.64 -0.64
N VAL A 53 -1.73 5.41 -1.56
CA VAL A 53 -2.02 6.83 -1.39
C VAL A 53 -3.20 7.00 -0.42
N LEU A 54 -2.96 7.63 0.72
CA LEU A 54 -3.99 7.96 1.70
C LEU A 54 -4.58 9.36 1.46
N SER A 55 -3.73 10.32 1.09
CA SER A 55 -4.17 11.68 0.80
C SER A 55 -3.23 12.36 -0.20
N ILE A 56 -3.75 13.28 -0.97
CA ILE A 56 -3.00 14.14 -1.90
C ILE A 56 -3.37 15.58 -1.60
N ARG A 57 -2.38 16.42 -1.37
CA ARG A 57 -2.54 17.87 -1.15
C ARG A 57 -1.62 18.60 -2.10
N SER A 58 -2.17 19.42 -3.00
CA SER A 58 -1.41 20.16 -4.01
C SER A 58 -1.50 21.66 -3.78
N PHE A 59 -0.36 22.35 -3.88
CA PHE A 59 -0.21 23.78 -3.64
C PHE A 59 0.64 24.39 -4.78
N GLY A 60 0.04 24.57 -5.94
CA GLY A 60 0.73 25.14 -7.10
C GLY A 60 1.91 24.31 -7.59
N LYS A 61 3.14 24.67 -7.20
CA LYS A 61 4.37 23.96 -7.57
C LYS A 61 4.77 22.84 -6.60
N LEU A 62 4.04 22.69 -5.51
CA LEU A 62 4.31 21.71 -4.46
C LEU A 62 3.14 20.76 -4.32
N ALA A 63 3.42 19.51 -3.97
CA ALA A 63 2.41 18.56 -3.53
C ALA A 63 2.95 17.68 -2.41
N PHE A 64 2.03 17.20 -1.59
CA PHE A 64 2.30 16.23 -0.54
C PHE A 64 1.37 15.05 -0.73
N ILE A 65 1.95 13.85 -0.68
CA ILE A 65 1.19 12.61 -0.69
C ILE A 65 1.51 11.87 0.59
N LYS A 66 0.48 11.44 1.32
CA LYS A 66 0.64 10.52 2.42
C LYS A 66 0.56 9.10 1.91
N LEU A 67 1.65 8.37 2.03
CA LEU A 67 1.79 7.00 1.55
C LEU A 67 1.78 6.03 2.73
N GLN A 68 1.11 4.89 2.56
CA GLN A 68 1.05 3.82 3.57
C GLN A 68 1.37 2.47 2.95
N ASP A 69 2.19 1.69 3.64
CA ASP A 69 2.38 0.27 3.39
C ASP A 69 2.00 -0.58 4.62
N ALA A 70 2.44 -1.84 4.67
CA ALA A 70 2.16 -2.72 5.80
C ALA A 70 2.90 -2.31 7.09
N SER A 71 4.04 -1.64 6.96
CA SER A 71 4.91 -1.24 8.07
C SER A 71 4.45 0.05 8.74
N GLY A 72 3.95 1.02 7.95
CA GLY A 72 3.58 2.33 8.47
C GLY A 72 3.28 3.34 7.37
N GLU A 73 3.52 4.60 7.68
CA GLU A 73 3.22 5.74 6.81
C GLU A 73 4.45 6.62 6.63
N VAL A 74 4.59 7.21 5.44
CA VAL A 74 5.60 8.21 5.13
C VAL A 74 5.00 9.33 4.29
N GLN A 75 5.51 10.53 4.42
CA GLN A 75 5.16 11.65 3.55
C GLN A 75 6.03 11.67 2.30
N LEU A 76 5.44 11.81 1.15
CA LEU A 76 6.11 12.15 -0.09
C LEU A 76 6.04 13.67 -0.29
N TYR A 77 7.17 14.30 -0.53
CA TYR A 77 7.31 15.71 -0.84
C TYR A 77 7.65 15.86 -2.32
N LEU A 78 6.73 16.41 -3.09
CA LEU A 78 6.87 16.58 -4.53
C LEU A 78 7.02 18.06 -4.86
N GLN A 79 8.05 18.40 -5.59
CA GLN A 79 8.33 19.75 -6.03
C GLN A 79 8.56 19.75 -7.54
N ARG A 80 7.90 20.64 -8.26
CA ARG A 80 7.96 20.70 -9.74
C ARG A 80 9.39 20.77 -10.29
N ASP A 81 10.23 21.52 -9.61
CA ASP A 81 11.57 21.84 -10.11
C ASP A 81 12.58 20.70 -9.87
N THR A 82 12.25 19.72 -9.03
CA THR A 82 13.11 18.56 -8.71
C THR A 82 12.55 17.23 -9.20
N MET A 83 11.25 17.19 -9.47
CA MET A 83 10.57 15.99 -9.94
C MET A 83 10.81 15.79 -11.44
N ALA A 84 11.06 14.56 -11.86
CA ALA A 84 11.16 14.19 -13.27
C ALA A 84 9.89 14.54 -14.04
N GLU A 85 10.04 14.84 -15.32
CA GLU A 85 8.91 14.97 -16.22
C GLU A 85 8.32 13.61 -16.58
N LEU A 86 7.20 13.63 -17.30
CA LEU A 86 6.55 12.43 -17.80
C LEU A 86 7.52 11.63 -18.69
N ASP A 87 7.76 10.38 -18.31
CA ASP A 87 8.51 9.39 -19.10
C ASP A 87 7.67 8.12 -19.20
N ALA A 88 6.85 8.04 -20.23
CA ALA A 88 5.90 6.94 -20.41
C ALA A 88 6.56 5.56 -20.54
N PRO A 89 7.65 5.38 -21.31
CA PRO A 89 8.36 4.10 -21.39
C PRO A 89 8.82 3.56 -20.03
N ARG A 90 9.20 4.44 -19.11
CA ARG A 90 9.61 4.08 -17.75
C ARG A 90 8.46 4.09 -16.73
N GLY A 91 7.25 4.48 -17.14
CA GLY A 91 6.10 4.62 -16.28
C GLY A 91 6.16 5.79 -15.30
N ILE A 92 7.04 6.77 -15.52
CA ILE A 92 7.25 7.92 -14.64
C ILE A 92 6.18 8.99 -14.90
N LEU A 93 5.54 9.45 -13.83
CA LEU A 93 4.56 10.52 -13.85
C LEU A 93 5.22 11.85 -13.50
N GLY A 94 4.97 12.88 -14.31
CA GLY A 94 5.34 14.24 -13.97
C GLY A 94 4.32 14.95 -13.08
N MET A 95 4.65 16.15 -12.64
CA MET A 95 3.79 16.95 -11.73
C MET A 95 2.38 17.20 -12.31
N LYS A 96 2.25 17.34 -13.64
CA LYS A 96 0.98 17.56 -14.32
C LYS A 96 0.05 16.33 -14.24
N GLN A 97 0.62 15.13 -14.13
CA GLN A 97 -0.10 13.87 -14.08
C GLN A 97 -0.64 13.54 -12.69
N LEU A 98 -0.26 14.27 -11.63
CA LEU A 98 -0.78 14.05 -10.27
C LEU A 98 -2.31 14.15 -10.20
N LYS A 99 -2.93 14.94 -11.08
CA LYS A 99 -4.40 15.03 -11.22
C LYS A 99 -5.07 13.71 -11.63
N LEU A 100 -4.30 12.75 -12.19
CA LEU A 100 -4.78 11.43 -12.59
C LEU A 100 -4.69 10.41 -11.44
N LEU A 101 -3.99 10.76 -10.36
CA LEU A 101 -3.95 9.94 -9.15
C LEU A 101 -5.14 10.21 -8.26
N ASP A 102 -5.52 9.19 -7.50
CA ASP A 102 -6.58 9.26 -6.49
C ASP A 102 -6.15 8.59 -5.19
N THR A 103 -6.84 8.91 -4.11
CA THR A 103 -6.70 8.15 -2.86
C THR A 103 -7.07 6.68 -3.08
N GLY A 104 -6.25 5.79 -2.55
CA GLY A 104 -6.37 4.36 -2.76
C GLY A 104 -5.50 3.79 -3.89
N ASP A 105 -4.97 4.62 -4.79
CA ASP A 105 -3.97 4.20 -5.77
C ASP A 105 -2.71 3.69 -5.06
N PHE A 106 -1.99 2.78 -5.69
CA PHE A 106 -0.65 2.42 -5.25
C PHE A 106 0.38 3.10 -6.13
N VAL A 107 1.36 3.69 -5.49
CA VAL A 107 2.47 4.36 -6.18
C VAL A 107 3.81 3.90 -5.62
N GLU A 108 4.84 4.03 -6.43
CA GLU A 108 6.24 3.95 -6.06
C GLU A 108 6.86 5.32 -6.21
N ALA A 109 7.63 5.72 -5.23
CA ALA A 109 8.32 7.01 -5.23
C ALA A 109 9.79 6.82 -4.90
N THR A 110 10.66 7.24 -5.81
CA THR A 110 12.11 7.27 -5.63
C THR A 110 12.56 8.71 -5.38
N GLY A 111 13.37 8.90 -4.36
CA GLY A 111 13.85 10.23 -3.99
C GLY A 111 14.70 10.24 -2.74
N THR A 112 15.05 11.43 -2.29
CA THR A 112 15.96 11.66 -1.18
C THR A 112 15.22 11.79 0.14
N VAL A 113 15.67 11.09 1.18
CA VAL A 113 15.12 11.23 2.53
C VAL A 113 15.50 12.59 3.11
N LEU A 114 14.49 13.34 3.53
CA LEU A 114 14.67 14.70 4.06
C LEU A 114 13.67 14.99 5.19
N LYS A 115 13.93 16.06 5.90
CA LYS A 115 12.99 16.63 6.87
C LYS A 115 12.47 17.97 6.35
N THR A 116 11.16 18.12 6.29
CA THR A 116 10.53 19.36 5.82
C THR A 116 10.71 20.48 6.84
N LYS A 117 10.44 21.74 6.46
CA LYS A 117 10.50 22.90 7.36
C LYS A 117 9.58 22.76 8.57
N THR A 118 8.51 21.97 8.46
CA THR A 118 7.57 21.70 9.55
C THR A 118 8.01 20.54 10.44
N GLY A 119 9.14 19.92 10.17
CA GLY A 119 9.68 18.82 10.96
C GLY A 119 9.23 17.41 10.52
N GLU A 120 8.42 17.29 9.48
CA GLU A 120 7.93 15.98 8.98
C GLU A 120 9.02 15.27 8.16
N ILE A 121 9.31 14.01 8.53
CA ILE A 121 10.22 13.16 7.76
C ILE A 121 9.52 12.76 6.45
N SER A 122 10.22 12.97 5.33
CA SER A 122 9.63 12.83 4.01
C SER A 122 10.62 12.26 3.00
N VAL A 123 10.11 11.69 1.93
CA VAL A 123 10.89 11.41 0.71
C VAL A 123 10.67 12.56 -0.27
N GLY A 124 11.74 13.30 -0.56
CA GLY A 124 11.76 14.31 -1.62
C GLY A 124 11.79 13.64 -2.97
N VAL A 125 10.62 13.55 -3.61
CA VAL A 125 10.41 12.70 -4.79
C VAL A 125 11.09 13.26 -6.02
N ARG A 126 11.92 12.43 -6.64
CA ARG A 126 12.49 12.64 -7.97
C ARG A 126 11.69 11.92 -9.05
N GLU A 127 11.31 10.67 -8.81
CA GLU A 127 10.53 9.86 -9.73
C GLU A 127 9.30 9.28 -9.04
N LEU A 128 8.16 9.36 -9.69
CA LEU A 128 6.89 8.82 -9.20
C LEU A 128 6.29 7.90 -10.26
N ARG A 129 6.01 6.65 -9.90
CA ARG A 129 5.37 5.65 -10.76
C ARG A 129 4.03 5.21 -10.19
N LEU A 130 3.05 5.00 -11.06
CA LEU A 130 1.81 4.33 -10.68
C LEU A 130 2.03 2.81 -10.70
N LEU A 131 1.66 2.13 -9.63
CA LEU A 131 1.70 0.66 -9.54
C LEU A 131 0.31 0.04 -9.68
N THR A 132 -0.73 0.72 -9.19
CA THR A 132 -2.09 0.21 -9.30
C THR A 132 -3.10 1.36 -9.25
N LYS A 133 -3.91 1.49 -10.28
CA LYS A 133 -5.04 2.43 -10.29
C LYS A 133 -6.23 1.83 -9.55
N ALA A 134 -6.65 2.45 -8.46
CA ALA A 134 -7.83 2.05 -7.71
C ALA A 134 -9.10 2.56 -8.40
N LEU A 135 -10.01 1.68 -8.76
CA LEU A 135 -11.26 2.03 -9.45
C LEU A 135 -12.42 2.36 -8.51
N ARG A 136 -12.25 2.11 -7.21
CA ARG A 136 -13.24 2.43 -6.19
C ARG A 136 -12.56 3.04 -4.98
N PRO A 137 -13.11 4.11 -4.38
CA PRO A 137 -12.59 4.65 -3.13
C PRO A 137 -12.79 3.63 -2.00
N LEU A 138 -11.87 3.62 -1.04
CA LEU A 138 -12.11 2.97 0.24
C LEU A 138 -13.10 3.84 1.05
N PRO A 139 -14.04 3.24 1.79
CA PRO A 139 -14.87 3.99 2.71
C PRO A 139 -14.00 4.56 3.84
N GLU A 140 -14.35 5.74 4.34
CA GLU A 140 -13.66 6.34 5.50
C GLU A 140 -13.87 5.50 6.78
N LYS A 141 -15.06 4.91 6.90
CA LYS A 141 -15.45 4.03 8.02
C LYS A 141 -16.25 2.84 7.52
N LEU A 142 -16.09 1.73 8.18
CA LEU A 142 -16.87 0.53 7.97
C LEU A 142 -17.35 0.01 9.34
N GLU A 143 -18.57 0.39 9.74
CA GLU A 143 -19.12 0.11 11.06
C GLU A 143 -20.13 -1.06 11.04
N ASN A 144 -20.85 -1.22 9.94
CA ASN A 144 -21.85 -2.29 9.81
C ASN A 144 -21.20 -3.67 9.96
N LYS A 145 -21.65 -4.43 10.98
CA LYS A 145 -21.05 -5.70 11.37
C LYS A 145 -21.11 -6.75 10.25
N GLU A 146 -22.24 -6.86 9.56
CA GLU A 146 -22.42 -7.82 8.47
C GLU A 146 -21.52 -7.48 7.28
N GLU A 147 -21.48 -6.20 6.90
CA GLU A 147 -20.63 -5.74 5.82
C GLU A 147 -19.13 -5.95 6.13
N ARG A 148 -18.71 -5.74 7.38
CA ARG A 148 -17.35 -6.02 7.85
C ARG A 148 -16.99 -7.51 7.71
N PHE A 149 -17.93 -8.41 7.94
CA PHE A 149 -17.70 -9.84 7.73
C PHE A 149 -17.69 -10.22 6.26
N ARG A 150 -18.60 -9.69 5.46
CA ARG A 150 -18.69 -9.98 4.02
C ARG A 150 -17.53 -9.37 3.21
N ARG A 151 -17.04 -8.21 3.65
CA ARG A 151 -15.95 -7.47 2.99
C ARG A 151 -14.73 -7.37 3.91
N ARG A 152 -14.24 -8.51 4.40
CA ARG A 152 -13.13 -8.55 5.35
C ARG A 152 -11.89 -7.84 4.85
N TYR A 153 -11.60 -7.91 3.56
CA TYR A 153 -10.49 -7.20 2.92
C TYR A 153 -10.63 -5.67 3.02
N VAL A 154 -11.83 -5.12 2.95
CA VAL A 154 -12.07 -3.68 3.19
C VAL A 154 -11.92 -3.36 4.67
N ASP A 155 -12.53 -4.17 5.55
CA ASP A 155 -12.46 -3.99 7.00
C ASP A 155 -11.00 -3.95 7.49
N MET A 156 -10.14 -4.83 6.99
CA MET A 156 -8.71 -4.83 7.33
C MET A 156 -7.95 -3.60 6.82
N ASN A 157 -8.39 -2.99 5.71
CA ASN A 157 -7.79 -1.77 5.20
C ASN A 157 -8.21 -0.53 5.98
N VAL A 158 -9.47 -0.48 6.42
CA VAL A 158 -10.06 0.70 7.08
C VAL A 158 -9.86 0.67 8.60
N ASN A 159 -9.87 -0.53 9.19
CA ASN A 159 -9.77 -0.73 10.64
C ASN A 159 -8.42 -1.36 11.04
N PRO A 160 -7.41 -0.58 11.44
CA PRO A 160 -6.08 -1.10 11.81
C PRO A 160 -6.12 -2.18 12.91
N ALA A 161 -7.03 -2.03 13.89
CA ALA A 161 -7.20 -3.03 14.96
C ALA A 161 -7.64 -4.41 14.43
N VAL A 162 -8.42 -4.45 13.36
CA VAL A 162 -8.83 -5.71 12.70
C VAL A 162 -7.63 -6.33 11.99
N ARG A 163 -6.86 -5.56 11.24
CA ARG A 163 -5.62 -6.01 10.60
C ARG A 163 -4.66 -6.60 11.63
N GLN A 164 -4.43 -5.88 12.73
CA GLN A 164 -3.56 -6.34 13.82
C GLN A 164 -4.04 -7.68 14.45
N ARG A 165 -5.35 -7.89 14.53
CA ARG A 165 -5.90 -9.17 15.03
C ARG A 165 -5.53 -10.34 14.13
N PHE A 166 -5.54 -10.15 12.81
CA PHE A 166 -5.13 -11.20 11.87
C PHE A 166 -3.62 -11.48 11.93
N TYR A 167 -2.79 -10.44 12.08
CA TYR A 167 -1.35 -10.64 12.33
C TYR A 167 -1.09 -11.44 13.60
N ARG A 168 -1.75 -11.08 14.72
CA ARG A 168 -1.63 -11.84 15.99
C ARG A 168 -2.07 -13.28 15.84
N ARG A 169 -3.13 -13.54 15.07
CA ARG A 169 -3.57 -14.90 14.76
C ARG A 169 -2.52 -15.67 13.97
N SER A 170 -1.89 -15.06 12.98
CA SER A 170 -0.80 -15.69 12.22
C SER A 170 0.39 -16.03 13.10
N VAL A 171 0.81 -15.11 13.97
CA VAL A 171 1.90 -15.32 14.94
C VAL A 171 1.55 -16.47 15.90
N PHE A 172 0.31 -16.55 16.39
CA PHE A 172 -0.14 -17.64 17.24
C PHE A 172 0.02 -19.01 16.56
N TRP A 173 -0.44 -19.14 15.32
CA TRP A 173 -0.31 -20.41 14.59
C TRP A 173 1.15 -20.75 14.28
N GLN A 174 1.98 -19.75 13.95
CA GLN A 174 3.40 -19.97 13.73
C GLN A 174 4.08 -20.48 15.02
N ALA A 175 3.82 -19.82 16.16
CA ALA A 175 4.38 -20.22 17.43
C ALA A 175 3.95 -21.65 17.84
N THR A 176 2.71 -22.03 17.52
CA THR A 176 2.19 -23.39 17.76
C THR A 176 2.94 -24.41 16.92
N ARG A 177 3.17 -24.14 15.62
CA ARG A 177 3.97 -25.03 14.75
C ARG A 177 5.39 -25.16 15.23
N ASP A 178 6.02 -24.03 15.55
CA ASP A 178 7.42 -24.02 16.02
C ASP A 178 7.57 -24.81 17.31
N TYR A 179 6.65 -24.67 18.25
CA TYR A 179 6.64 -25.46 19.49
C TYR A 179 6.51 -26.96 19.22
N LEU A 180 5.56 -27.38 18.41
CA LEU A 180 5.36 -28.80 18.07
C LEU A 180 6.59 -29.38 17.34
N ASN A 181 7.14 -28.66 16.35
CA ASN A 181 8.34 -29.10 15.64
C ASN A 181 9.55 -29.27 16.57
N GLN A 182 9.74 -28.34 17.51
CA GLN A 182 10.82 -28.44 18.51
C GLN A 182 10.67 -29.64 19.45
N HIS A 183 9.43 -30.15 19.61
CA HIS A 183 9.13 -31.32 20.43
C HIS A 183 9.05 -32.63 19.63
N GLY A 184 9.54 -32.64 18.39
CA GLY A 184 9.65 -33.84 17.56
C GLY A 184 8.38 -34.24 16.81
N PHE A 185 7.35 -33.36 16.78
CA PHE A 185 6.17 -33.57 15.92
C PHE A 185 6.48 -33.16 14.50
N THR A 186 5.90 -33.88 13.54
CA THR A 186 5.99 -33.55 12.11
C THR A 186 4.62 -33.14 11.60
N GLU A 187 4.52 -31.95 10.99
CA GLU A 187 3.28 -31.50 10.35
C GLU A 187 3.07 -32.29 9.05
N VAL A 188 1.87 -32.85 8.89
CA VAL A 188 1.46 -33.60 7.71
C VAL A 188 0.13 -33.08 7.17
N ASN A 189 -0.03 -33.15 5.85
CA ASN A 189 -1.31 -32.84 5.23
C ASN A 189 -2.19 -34.10 5.23
N VAL A 190 -3.40 -33.98 5.81
CA VAL A 190 -4.40 -35.03 5.82
C VAL A 190 -5.60 -34.61 4.96
N PRO A 191 -6.34 -35.57 4.36
CA PRO A 191 -7.59 -35.27 3.68
C PRO A 191 -8.57 -34.56 4.62
N VAL A 192 -9.24 -33.52 4.11
CA VAL A 192 -10.27 -32.76 4.87
C VAL A 192 -11.64 -33.42 4.72
N LEU A 193 -11.86 -34.11 3.60
CA LEU A 193 -13.10 -34.84 3.31
C LEU A 193 -12.84 -36.33 3.38
N GLU A 194 -13.72 -37.06 4.11
CA GLU A 194 -13.68 -38.51 4.23
C GLU A 194 -14.99 -39.12 3.72
N HIS A 195 -14.94 -40.42 3.36
CA HIS A 195 -16.10 -41.16 2.86
C HIS A 195 -17.00 -41.69 3.97
N THR A 196 -16.54 -41.63 5.24
CA THR A 196 -17.28 -42.10 6.39
C THR A 196 -17.70 -40.95 7.28
N THR A 197 -18.88 -40.99 7.84
CA THR A 197 -19.30 -40.12 8.94
C THR A 197 -18.46 -40.41 10.16
N GLY A 198 -17.49 -39.54 10.40
CA GLY A 198 -16.64 -39.56 11.58
C GLY A 198 -16.45 -38.10 12.03
N GLY A 199 -16.86 -37.80 13.23
CA GLY A 199 -16.70 -36.46 13.81
C GLY A 199 -17.32 -36.47 15.20
N ALA A 200 -17.04 -35.42 15.97
CA ALA A 200 -17.70 -35.23 17.24
C ALA A 200 -19.22 -35.19 17.05
N ASP A 201 -19.95 -36.01 17.77
CA ASP A 201 -21.42 -35.95 17.82
C ASP A 201 -21.87 -34.57 18.31
N ALA A 202 -21.99 -33.66 17.39
CA ALA A 202 -22.68 -32.40 17.60
C ALA A 202 -24.15 -32.61 17.20
N ASN A 203 -25.00 -32.86 18.18
CA ASN A 203 -26.44 -32.79 18.05
C ASN A 203 -26.89 -31.35 17.78
#